data_0a5b25d8bd1ecc6c4c581e3374b52e95
#
_entry.id   0a5b25d8bd1ecc6c4c581e3374b52e95
#
_cell.length_a   1.000
_cell.length_b   1.000
_cell.length_c   1.000
_cell.angle_alpha   90.00
_cell.angle_beta   90.00
_cell.angle_gamma   90.00
#
_symmetry.space_group_name_H-M   'P 1'
#
loop_
_entity.id
_entity.type
_entity.pdbx_description
1 polymer ?
#
loop_
_entity_poly.entity_id
_entity_poly.type
_entity_poly.pdbx_seq_one_letter_code
_entity_poly.pdbx_strand_id
1 'polypeptide(L)'
;MNILNHNTPIIIGIDHGYGNIKTANCCFKTGVASFDKEPTFKSNLLVYEGRYYLIGEEHKEFTADKMADSDYYILTLAAIGRELNIRKQISARVHLAAGLPLTWVSEQKDAFKQYLLQKDSVDFHFRGAEYHVDFVGADIFPQGFAA
;
A
#
# COMPACT_ATOMS: atom_id res chain seq x y z
N MET A 1 26.10 19.88 4.72
CA MET A 1 25.19 19.29 3.84
C MET A 1 24.62 18.03 4.41
N ASN A 2 23.40 18.00 4.37
CA ASN A 2 22.77 16.83 4.86
C ASN A 2 22.74 15.81 3.78
N ILE A 3 23.52 14.81 3.92
CA ILE A 3 23.38 13.70 3.05
C ILE A 3 22.18 12.97 3.51
N LEU A 4 21.10 13.29 2.86
CA LEU A 4 19.93 12.57 3.15
C LEU A 4 20.27 11.14 2.97
N ASN A 5 20.06 10.45 4.00
CA ASN A 5 20.26 9.05 3.95
C ASN A 5 19.17 8.43 3.16
N HIS A 6 19.27 8.51 1.83
CA HIS A 6 18.38 7.75 0.98
C HIS A 6 18.48 6.27 1.28
N ASN A 7 19.56 5.87 1.96
CA ASN A 7 19.74 4.48 2.35
C ASN A 7 19.13 4.14 3.69
N THR A 8 18.69 5.14 4.45
CA THR A 8 18.06 4.88 5.73
C THR A 8 16.61 4.48 5.50
N PRO A 9 16.20 3.30 5.96
CA PRO A 9 14.81 2.91 5.79
C PRO A 9 13.87 3.82 6.56
N ILE A 10 12.72 4.09 5.98
CA ILE A 10 11.64 4.77 6.68
C ILE A 10 10.58 3.76 7.06
N ILE A 11 9.93 4.01 8.16
CA ILE A 11 8.85 3.13 8.63
C ILE A 11 7.53 3.75 8.22
N ILE A 12 6.71 2.98 7.52
CA ILE A 12 5.36 3.43 7.16
C ILE A 12 4.38 2.48 7.80
N GLY A 13 3.56 3.04 8.69
CA GLY A 13 2.50 2.28 9.33
C GLY A 13 1.25 2.32 8.46
N ILE A 14 0.66 1.15 8.21
CA ILE A 14 -0.56 1.05 7.40
C ILE A 14 -1.53 0.14 8.13
N ASP A 15 -2.70 0.69 8.44
CA ASP A 15 -3.77 -0.08 9.03
C ASP A 15 -4.70 -0.53 7.90
N HIS A 16 -4.73 -1.83 7.65
CA HIS A 16 -5.50 -2.41 6.55
C HIS A 16 -6.92 -2.72 7.02
N GLY A 17 -7.74 -1.68 7.11
CA GLY A 17 -9.10 -1.84 7.56
C GLY A 17 -10.03 -2.36 6.47
N TYR A 18 -11.17 -2.88 6.89
CA TYR A 18 -12.18 -3.32 5.94
C TYR A 18 -12.82 -2.13 5.21
N GLY A 19 -13.09 -1.05 5.92
CA GLY A 19 -13.73 0.14 5.34
C GLY A 19 -12.75 1.20 4.89
N ASN A 20 -11.62 1.32 5.56
CA ASN A 20 -10.64 2.36 5.27
C ASN A 20 -9.24 1.84 5.44
N ILE A 21 -8.34 2.39 4.63
CA ILE A 21 -6.90 2.22 4.80
C ILE A 21 -6.40 3.48 5.49
N LYS A 22 -5.62 3.32 6.54
CA LYS A 22 -5.13 4.46 7.32
C LYS A 22 -3.62 4.41 7.47
N THR A 23 -3.01 5.57 7.36
CA THR A 23 -1.61 5.78 7.72
C THR A 23 -1.56 6.90 8.74
N ALA A 24 -0.36 7.29 9.16
CA ALA A 24 -0.21 8.38 10.12
C ALA A 24 -0.81 9.70 9.59
N ASN A 25 -0.79 9.91 8.29
CA ASN A 25 -1.19 11.19 7.70
C ASN A 25 -2.32 11.08 6.70
N CYS A 26 -2.80 9.89 6.40
CA CYS A 26 -3.78 9.68 5.33
C CYS A 26 -4.84 8.68 5.74
N CYS A 27 -6.01 8.84 5.13
CA CYS A 27 -7.10 7.88 5.29
C CYS A 27 -7.89 7.89 3.99
N PHE A 28 -8.15 6.71 3.44
CA PHE A 28 -8.97 6.61 2.23
C PHE A 28 -9.74 5.30 2.25
N LYS A 29 -10.78 5.24 1.44
CA LYS A 29 -11.66 4.06 1.44
C LYS A 29 -10.95 2.84 0.89
N THR A 30 -11.25 1.70 1.48
CA THR A 30 -10.75 0.41 1.02
C THR A 30 -11.56 0.01 -0.20
N GLY A 31 -11.10 0.44 -1.37
CA GLY A 31 -11.77 0.14 -2.61
C GLY A 31 -10.83 0.29 -3.79
N VAL A 32 -10.95 -0.61 -4.75
CA VAL A 32 -10.12 -0.61 -5.96
C VAL A 32 -10.98 -1.03 -7.13
N ALA A 33 -10.93 -0.25 -8.20
CA ALA A 33 -11.48 -0.65 -9.49
C ALA A 33 -10.32 -0.80 -10.45
N SER A 34 -10.22 -1.93 -11.15
CA SER A 34 -9.08 -2.17 -12.04
C SER A 34 -9.53 -2.15 -13.50
N PHE A 35 -8.61 -1.71 -14.36
CA PHE A 35 -8.88 -1.54 -15.77
C PHE A 35 -7.67 -1.99 -16.59
N ASP A 36 -7.94 -2.54 -17.78
CA ASP A 36 -6.87 -2.89 -18.71
C ASP A 36 -6.41 -1.67 -19.52
N LYS A 37 -7.27 -0.67 -19.65
CA LYS A 37 -6.96 0.55 -20.38
C LYS A 37 -7.07 1.73 -19.47
N GLU A 38 -6.36 2.80 -19.80
CA GLU A 38 -6.34 3.99 -18.97
C GLU A 38 -7.74 4.60 -18.90
N PRO A 39 -8.29 4.78 -17.68
CA PRO A 39 -9.62 5.36 -17.56
C PRO A 39 -9.60 6.85 -17.80
N THR A 40 -10.77 7.40 -18.12
CA THR A 40 -10.91 8.84 -18.32
C THR A 40 -10.69 9.62 -17.03
N PHE A 41 -11.19 9.08 -15.92
CA PHE A 41 -11.02 9.67 -14.60
C PHE A 41 -9.68 9.28 -14.03
N LYS A 42 -8.88 10.26 -13.63
CA LYS A 42 -7.49 10.00 -13.23
C LYS A 42 -7.12 10.53 -11.85
N SER A 43 -8.07 11.05 -11.08
CA SER A 43 -7.72 11.73 -9.83
C SER A 43 -7.04 10.84 -8.80
N ASN A 44 -7.40 9.58 -8.73
CA ASN A 44 -6.75 8.62 -7.82
C ASN A 44 -6.28 7.41 -8.60
N LEU A 45 -5.64 7.67 -9.73
CA LEU A 45 -5.17 6.60 -10.60
C LEU A 45 -3.81 6.09 -10.14
N LEU A 46 -3.74 4.78 -9.94
CA LEU A 46 -2.49 4.07 -9.69
C LEU A 46 -2.20 3.17 -10.87
N VAL A 47 -0.98 3.21 -11.38
CA VAL A 47 -0.55 2.35 -12.48
C VAL A 47 0.56 1.45 -11.98
N TYR A 48 0.38 0.16 -12.14
CA TYR A 48 1.35 -0.81 -11.66
C TYR A 48 1.34 -2.01 -12.61
N GLU A 49 2.50 -2.37 -13.10
CA GLU A 49 2.71 -3.53 -13.99
C GLU A 49 1.74 -3.54 -15.18
N GLY A 50 1.56 -2.35 -15.77
CA GLY A 50 0.75 -2.23 -16.98
C GLY A 50 -0.75 -2.22 -16.77
N ARG A 51 -1.21 -2.24 -15.53
CA ARG A 51 -2.63 -2.18 -15.23
C ARG A 51 -2.97 -0.89 -14.50
N TYR A 52 -4.21 -0.49 -14.62
CA TYR A 52 -4.72 0.78 -14.09
C TYR A 52 -5.70 0.50 -12.98
N TYR A 53 -5.55 1.24 -11.88
CA TYR A 53 -6.40 1.05 -10.70
C TYR A 53 -6.90 2.40 -10.21
N LEU A 54 -8.19 2.50 -9.94
CA LEU A 54 -8.74 3.68 -9.27
C LEU A 54 -8.92 3.34 -7.80
N ILE A 55 -8.30 4.14 -6.96
CA ILE A 55 -8.21 3.88 -5.53
C ILE A 55 -9.36 4.59 -4.82
N GLY A 56 -10.06 3.85 -3.97
CA GLY A 56 -11.18 4.42 -3.19
C GLY A 56 -12.48 4.54 -3.96
N GLU A 57 -12.53 4.07 -5.21
CA GLU A 57 -13.71 4.24 -6.06
C GLU A 57 -14.78 3.20 -5.84
N GLU A 58 -14.37 1.97 -5.60
CA GLU A 58 -15.31 0.91 -5.34
C GLU A 58 -15.06 0.36 -3.96
N HIS A 59 -16.16 0.23 -3.18
CA HIS A 59 -16.01 -0.34 -1.86
C HIS A 59 -15.72 -1.84 -2.00
N LYS A 60 -14.63 -2.26 -1.39
CA LYS A 60 -14.22 -3.64 -1.46
C LYS A 60 -15.14 -4.48 -0.59
N GLU A 61 -15.73 -5.51 -1.17
CA GLU A 61 -16.56 -6.42 -0.42
C GLU A 61 -15.73 -7.38 0.41
N PHE A 62 -16.34 -7.87 1.48
CA PHE A 62 -15.69 -8.86 2.32
C PHE A 62 -15.44 -10.13 1.50
N THR A 63 -14.23 -10.64 1.56
CA THR A 63 -13.88 -11.94 1.02
C THR A 63 -13.10 -12.72 2.06
N ALA A 64 -13.34 -14.03 2.11
CA ALA A 64 -12.68 -14.87 3.09
C ALA A 64 -11.23 -15.18 2.71
N ASP A 65 -10.95 -15.21 1.41
CA ASP A 65 -9.61 -15.55 0.93
C ASP A 65 -8.92 -14.30 0.40
N LYS A 66 -8.21 -13.63 1.29
CA LYS A 66 -7.51 -12.39 0.93
C LYS A 66 -6.18 -12.64 0.27
N MET A 67 -5.62 -13.83 0.41
CA MET A 67 -4.33 -14.11 -0.21
C MET A 67 -4.43 -14.20 -1.72
N ALA A 68 -5.59 -14.55 -2.24
CA ALA A 68 -5.81 -14.59 -3.68
C ALA A 68 -6.19 -13.22 -4.24
N ASP A 69 -6.41 -12.24 -3.38
CA ASP A 69 -6.92 -10.94 -3.78
C ASP A 69 -5.77 -9.92 -3.78
N SER A 70 -5.42 -9.43 -4.95
CA SER A 70 -4.31 -8.48 -5.08
C SER A 70 -4.67 -7.07 -4.66
N ASP A 71 -5.93 -6.78 -4.35
CA ASP A 71 -6.34 -5.40 -4.07
C ASP A 71 -5.68 -4.83 -2.83
N TYR A 72 -5.48 -5.64 -1.79
CA TYR A 72 -4.79 -5.14 -0.59
C TYR A 72 -3.35 -4.77 -0.89
N TYR A 73 -2.72 -5.43 -1.84
CA TYR A 73 -1.37 -5.06 -2.25
C TYR A 73 -1.39 -3.70 -2.97
N ILE A 74 -2.34 -3.51 -3.86
CA ILE A 74 -2.48 -2.24 -4.57
C ILE A 74 -2.80 -1.11 -3.59
N LEU A 75 -3.66 -1.37 -2.63
CA LEU A 75 -3.98 -0.38 -1.59
C LEU A 75 -2.74 -0.04 -0.74
N THR A 76 -1.89 -1.02 -0.50
CA THR A 76 -0.61 -0.79 0.20
C THR A 76 0.29 0.14 -0.61
N LEU A 77 0.40 -0.07 -1.91
CA LEU A 77 1.18 0.82 -2.76
C LEU A 77 0.61 2.23 -2.74
N ALA A 78 -0.71 2.37 -2.79
CA ALA A 78 -1.34 3.68 -2.73
C ALA A 78 -1.03 4.39 -1.39
N ALA A 79 -1.08 3.65 -0.29
CA ALA A 79 -0.77 4.21 1.02
C ALA A 79 0.68 4.68 1.09
N ILE A 80 1.59 3.87 0.57
CA ILE A 80 3.01 4.25 0.53
C ILE A 80 3.19 5.50 -0.32
N GLY A 81 2.56 5.54 -1.51
CA GLY A 81 2.66 6.70 -2.39
C GLY A 81 2.15 7.97 -1.73
N ARG A 82 1.04 7.88 -0.98
CA ARG A 82 0.51 9.03 -0.25
C ARG A 82 1.50 9.53 0.80
N GLU A 83 2.09 8.62 1.57
CA GLU A 83 3.05 9.01 2.60
C GLU A 83 4.32 9.59 1.99
N LEU A 84 4.81 9.01 0.91
CA LEU A 84 6.00 9.54 0.24
C LEU A 84 5.74 10.90 -0.35
N ASN A 85 4.55 11.13 -0.90
CA ASN A 85 4.20 12.43 -1.43
C ASN A 85 4.22 13.52 -0.34
N ILE A 86 3.71 13.19 0.83
CA ILE A 86 3.74 14.13 1.95
C ILE A 86 5.18 14.45 2.35
N ARG A 87 6.06 13.45 2.29
CA ARG A 87 7.48 13.63 2.61
C ARG A 87 8.27 14.22 1.45
N LYS A 88 7.61 14.45 0.32
CA LYS A 88 8.26 14.97 -0.90
C LYS A 88 9.39 14.07 -1.37
N GLN A 89 9.16 12.77 -1.30
CA GLN A 89 10.09 11.76 -1.77
C GLN A 89 9.44 10.95 -2.86
N ILE A 90 10.22 10.56 -3.87
CA ILE A 90 9.75 9.66 -4.92
C ILE A 90 10.48 8.32 -4.90
N SER A 91 11.45 8.19 -4.01
CA SER A 91 12.20 6.96 -3.87
C SER A 91 12.53 6.77 -2.41
N ALA A 92 12.36 5.55 -1.91
CA ALA A 92 12.63 5.27 -0.50
C ALA A 92 12.85 3.78 -0.28
N ARG A 93 13.58 3.49 0.79
CA ARG A 93 13.62 2.15 1.37
C ARG A 93 12.60 2.13 2.49
N VAL A 94 11.71 1.17 2.47
CA VAL A 94 10.54 1.17 3.35
C VAL A 94 10.50 -0.11 4.18
N HIS A 95 10.30 0.08 5.47
CA HIS A 95 9.91 -0.98 6.39
C HIS A 95 8.45 -0.77 6.72
N LEU A 96 7.62 -1.77 6.47
CA LEU A 96 6.19 -1.66 6.72
C LEU A 96 5.85 -2.07 8.14
N ALA A 97 4.99 -1.31 8.79
CA ALA A 97 4.36 -1.72 10.03
C ALA A 97 2.87 -1.84 9.73
N ALA A 98 2.42 -3.05 9.48
CA ALA A 98 1.11 -3.27 8.90
C ALA A 98 0.13 -3.86 9.91
N GLY A 99 -1.06 -3.30 9.94
CA GLY A 99 -2.15 -3.88 10.73
C GLY A 99 -2.79 -5.02 9.97
N LEU A 100 -2.96 -6.16 10.63
CA LEU A 100 -3.54 -7.34 10.02
C LEU A 100 -5.03 -7.09 9.75
N PRO A 101 -5.50 -7.25 8.51
CA PRO A 101 -6.92 -7.05 8.23
C PRO A 101 -7.80 -8.05 9.00
N LEU A 102 -9.04 -7.65 9.26
CA LEU A 102 -9.97 -8.50 10.00
C LEU A 102 -10.22 -9.84 9.33
N THR A 103 -10.06 -9.90 8.02
CA THR A 103 -10.28 -11.13 7.27
C THR A 103 -9.12 -12.12 7.38
N TRP A 104 -8.01 -11.70 8.00
CA TRP A 104 -6.86 -12.55 8.23
C TRP A 104 -6.84 -12.94 9.70
N VAL A 105 -6.65 -14.23 9.99
CA VAL A 105 -6.54 -14.67 11.37
C VAL A 105 -5.09 -14.58 11.83
N SER A 106 -4.88 -14.62 13.14
CA SER A 106 -3.54 -14.39 13.68
C SER A 106 -2.53 -15.43 13.19
N GLU A 107 -2.97 -16.64 12.87
CA GLU A 107 -2.08 -17.66 12.33
C GLU A 107 -1.57 -17.31 10.93
N GLN A 108 -2.18 -16.33 10.27
CA GLN A 108 -1.78 -15.92 8.93
C GLN A 108 -0.84 -14.73 8.90
N LYS A 109 -0.32 -14.34 10.07
CA LYS A 109 0.58 -13.18 10.12
C LYS A 109 1.78 -13.34 9.19
N ASP A 110 2.41 -14.50 9.21
CA ASP A 110 3.58 -14.73 8.36
C ASP A 110 3.20 -14.74 6.89
N ALA A 111 2.04 -15.30 6.56
CA ALA A 111 1.57 -15.30 5.18
C ALA A 111 1.28 -13.88 4.70
N PHE A 112 0.68 -13.06 5.55
CA PHE A 112 0.41 -11.66 5.19
C PHE A 112 1.70 -10.87 5.03
N LYS A 113 2.67 -11.11 5.90
CA LYS A 113 3.98 -10.49 5.78
C LYS A 113 4.63 -10.84 4.45
N GLN A 114 4.61 -12.12 4.08
CA GLN A 114 5.17 -12.53 2.81
C GLN A 114 4.40 -11.96 1.62
N TYR A 115 3.09 -11.85 1.76
CA TYR A 115 2.26 -11.22 0.74
C TYR A 115 2.68 -9.77 0.51
N LEU A 116 2.92 -9.01 1.59
CA LEU A 116 3.34 -7.62 1.46
C LEU A 116 4.77 -7.50 0.91
N LEU A 117 5.60 -8.50 1.16
CA LEU A 117 6.99 -8.49 0.72
C LEU A 117 7.21 -9.35 -0.53
N GLN A 118 6.17 -9.55 -1.31
CA GLN A 118 6.26 -10.44 -2.49
C GLN A 118 7.23 -9.94 -3.56
N LYS A 119 7.59 -8.66 -3.51
CA LYS A 119 8.60 -8.07 -4.39
C LYS A 119 9.61 -7.32 -3.52
N ASP A 120 10.89 -7.39 -3.88
CA ASP A 120 11.92 -6.64 -3.19
C ASP A 120 11.84 -5.16 -3.52
N SER A 121 11.46 -4.85 -4.76
CA SER A 121 11.34 -3.48 -5.24
C SER A 121 10.15 -3.35 -6.15
N VAL A 122 9.53 -2.19 -6.12
CA VAL A 122 8.40 -1.90 -7.01
C VAL A 122 8.53 -0.49 -7.57
N ASP A 123 7.99 -0.33 -8.77
CA ASP A 123 7.82 0.97 -9.40
C ASP A 123 6.34 1.13 -9.72
N PHE A 124 5.78 2.26 -9.36
CA PHE A 124 4.38 2.51 -9.67
C PHE A 124 4.14 4.00 -9.80
N HIS A 125 3.08 4.34 -10.55
CA HIS A 125 2.59 5.72 -10.64
C HIS A 125 1.38 5.87 -9.75
N PHE A 126 1.30 7.01 -9.06
CA PHE A 126 0.09 7.29 -8.30
C PHE A 126 -0.12 8.80 -8.25
N ARG A 127 -1.32 9.22 -8.66
CA ARG A 127 -1.74 10.62 -8.60
C ARG A 127 -0.76 11.56 -9.29
N GLY A 128 -0.24 11.10 -10.43
CA GLY A 128 0.64 11.91 -11.27
C GLY A 128 2.11 11.85 -10.93
N ALA A 129 2.52 11.06 -9.96
CA ALA A 129 3.93 10.93 -9.59
C ALA A 129 4.38 9.49 -9.75
N GLU A 130 5.64 9.30 -10.09
CA GLU A 130 6.22 7.97 -10.19
C GLU A 130 7.07 7.70 -8.97
N TYR A 131 6.84 6.54 -8.35
CA TYR A 131 7.53 6.16 -7.12
C TYR A 131 8.34 4.90 -7.32
N HIS A 132 9.48 4.83 -6.66
CA HIS A 132 10.29 3.63 -6.57
C HIS A 132 10.47 3.29 -5.10
N VAL A 133 10.15 2.05 -4.73
CA VAL A 133 10.21 1.62 -3.34
C VAL A 133 10.98 0.32 -3.23
N ASP A 134 11.96 0.30 -2.35
CA ASP A 134 12.66 -0.92 -1.97
C ASP A 134 12.14 -1.34 -0.60
N PHE A 135 11.64 -2.56 -0.50
CA PHE A 135 11.13 -3.07 0.77
C PHE A 135 12.26 -3.71 1.55
N VAL A 136 12.44 -3.29 2.79
CA VAL A 136 13.48 -3.85 3.65
C VAL A 136 12.93 -4.78 4.71
N GLY A 137 11.63 -4.79 4.93
CA GLY A 137 11.00 -5.69 5.88
C GLY A 137 9.61 -5.25 6.23
N ALA A 138 8.96 -6.03 7.07
CA ALA A 138 7.63 -5.71 7.56
C ALA A 138 7.40 -6.36 8.92
N ASP A 139 6.67 -5.66 9.78
CA ASP A 139 6.14 -6.20 11.01
C ASP A 139 4.63 -6.15 10.95
N ILE A 140 3.98 -7.22 11.40
CA ILE A 140 2.53 -7.34 11.34
C ILE A 140 1.98 -7.23 12.76
N PHE A 141 1.00 -6.36 12.93
CA PHE A 141 0.38 -6.08 14.23
C PHE A 141 -1.12 -6.34 14.16
N PRO A 142 -1.78 -6.51 15.30
CA PRO A 142 -3.25 -6.50 15.31
C PRO A 142 -3.77 -5.21 14.71
N GLN A 143 -4.96 -5.28 14.10
CA GLN A 143 -5.56 -4.12 13.48
C GLN A 143 -5.68 -2.97 14.48
N GLY A 144 -5.38 -1.76 14.03
CA GLY A 144 -5.45 -0.57 14.85
C GLY A 144 -4.16 -0.18 15.53
N PHE A 145 -3.13 -1.02 15.46
CA PHE A 145 -1.85 -0.75 16.12
C PHE A 145 -0.83 -0.09 15.21
N ALA A 146 -1.02 -0.20 13.89
CA ALA A 146 0.00 0.23 12.94
C ALA A 146 -0.16 1.67 12.49
N ALA A 147 -1.32 2.25 12.67
CA ALA A 147 -1.60 3.60 12.18
C ALA A 147 -1.17 4.71 13.13
#